data_fd24e4ff0a0fcd15eb4334c62a8c6cb1
#
_entry.id   fd24e4ff0a0fcd15eb4334c62a8c6cb1
#
_cell.length_a   1.000
_cell.length_b   1.000
_cell.length_c   1.000
_cell.angle_alpha   90.00
_cell.angle_beta   90.00
_cell.angle_gamma   90.00
#
_symmetry.space_group_name_H-M   'P 1'
#
loop_
_entity.id
_entity.type
_entity.pdbx_description
1 polymer ?
#
loop_
_entity_poly.entity_id
_entity_poly.type
_entity_poly.pdbx_seq_one_letter_code
_entity_poly.pdbx_strand_id
1 'polypeptide(L)'
;MVKSLFGYAKTTESIAKSGGWNIYDDKFKIASSDEYGNALLPVDKFDPNISELEIPSPGFPPSHQLIKNAKNLISEYDYFRNYTPKSIWISGTNGKTTTTKMTEHLLKDRGAIMGGNVGIPLGELVGKGAKIWILETSSFTMHYTKFATPDIYALLPISDDHISWHGSAKEYINAKLKPLSMMKEGSVAIIPKEYEKSVKSHAKIISYDDEIDLANKFSIDIGRIDFRVPFL
;
A
#
# COMPACT_ATOMS: atom_id res chain seq x y z
N MET A 1 8.86 -2.30 26.10
CA MET A 1 8.56 -2.77 24.72
C MET A 1 8.96 -1.68 23.76
N VAL A 2 9.85 -1.98 22.83
CA VAL A 2 10.36 -1.00 21.86
C VAL A 2 9.64 -1.19 20.55
N LYS A 3 9.04 -0.10 20.03
CA LYS A 3 8.45 -0.06 18.67
C LYS A 3 9.41 0.71 17.76
N SER A 4 9.68 0.18 16.59
CA SER A 4 10.67 0.70 15.67
C SER A 4 10.06 1.13 14.33
N LEU A 5 10.49 2.29 13.83
CA LEU A 5 10.23 2.73 12.48
C LEU A 5 11.54 2.73 11.70
N PHE A 6 11.50 2.26 10.46
CA PHE A 6 12.67 2.28 9.57
C PHE A 6 12.46 3.32 8.47
N GLY A 7 13.31 4.35 8.49
CA GLY A 7 13.18 5.55 7.70
C GLY A 7 12.27 6.60 8.36
N TYR A 8 12.59 7.86 8.17
CA TYR A 8 11.79 8.99 8.64
C TYR A 8 11.32 9.79 7.43
N ALA A 9 10.20 9.33 6.87
CA ALA A 9 9.58 9.86 5.67
C ALA A 9 8.05 9.86 5.84
N LYS A 10 7.32 10.45 4.91
CA LYS A 10 5.89 10.75 4.99
C LYS A 10 5.03 9.65 5.66
N THR A 11 5.21 8.39 5.29
CA THR A 11 4.49 7.25 5.88
C THR A 11 4.81 7.09 7.36
N THR A 12 6.09 6.94 7.69
CA THR A 12 6.56 6.70 9.06
C THR A 12 6.45 7.94 9.93
N GLU A 13 6.61 9.16 9.36
CA GLU A 13 6.33 10.42 10.06
C GLU A 13 4.89 10.50 10.54
N SER A 14 3.92 10.04 9.73
CA SER A 14 2.51 10.03 10.14
C SER A 14 2.24 9.12 11.34
N ILE A 15 2.97 8.01 11.44
CA ILE A 15 2.92 7.07 12.58
C ILE A 15 3.65 7.66 13.78
N ALA A 16 4.80 8.29 13.55
CA ALA A 16 5.66 8.88 14.57
C ALA A 16 4.98 9.97 15.39
N LYS A 17 3.96 10.67 14.83
CA LYS A 17 3.15 11.66 15.55
C LYS A 17 2.50 11.13 16.82
N SER A 18 2.33 9.82 16.95
CA SER A 18 1.83 9.19 18.19
C SER A 18 2.85 9.15 19.34
N GLY A 19 4.11 9.43 19.08
CA GLY A 19 5.22 9.37 20.03
C GLY A 19 5.62 7.96 20.47
N GLY A 20 6.75 7.89 21.16
CA GLY A 20 7.24 6.63 21.78
C GLY A 20 7.83 5.62 20.81
N TRP A 21 8.38 6.07 19.68
CA TRP A 21 9.04 5.24 18.68
C TRP A 21 10.56 5.41 18.73
N ASN A 22 11.28 4.34 18.42
CA ASN A 22 12.65 4.41 17.98
C ASN A 22 12.68 4.44 16.45
N ILE A 23 13.22 5.51 15.87
CA ILE A 23 13.24 5.74 14.43
C ILE A 23 14.66 5.62 13.93
N TYR A 24 14.91 4.66 13.05
CA TYR A 24 16.22 4.36 12.48
C TYR A 24 16.27 4.81 11.01
N ASP A 25 17.24 5.64 10.67
CA ASP A 25 17.39 6.15 9.30
C ASP A 25 18.87 6.40 8.98
N ASP A 26 19.31 6.11 7.76
CA ASP A 26 20.70 6.33 7.28
C ASP A 26 21.16 7.79 7.39
N LYS A 27 20.21 8.74 7.39
CA LYS A 27 20.50 10.16 7.55
C LYS A 27 20.89 10.55 8.97
N PHE A 28 20.53 9.76 9.97
CA PHE A 28 20.89 10.05 11.36
C PHE A 28 22.32 9.55 11.65
N LYS A 29 23.19 10.49 12.07
CA LYS A 29 24.60 10.17 12.41
C LYS A 29 24.82 10.11 13.91
N ILE A 30 24.01 10.79 14.68
CA ILE A 30 24.01 10.82 16.14
C ILE A 30 22.59 10.64 16.65
N ALA A 31 22.45 10.10 17.85
CA ALA A 31 21.16 9.97 18.51
C ALA A 31 20.61 11.33 18.89
N SER A 32 19.32 11.55 18.65
CA SER A 32 18.57 12.75 18.99
C SER A 32 17.11 12.41 19.24
N SER A 33 16.26 13.40 19.44
CA SER A 33 14.81 13.22 19.56
C SER A 33 14.06 14.21 18.69
N ASP A 34 12.83 13.88 18.30
CA ASP A 34 11.91 14.81 17.65
C ASP A 34 10.95 15.48 18.65
N GLU A 35 10.08 16.34 18.14
CA GLU A 35 9.07 17.06 18.92
C GLU A 35 7.99 16.17 19.54
N TYR A 36 7.82 14.95 19.05
CA TYR A 36 6.84 13.97 19.55
C TYR A 36 7.45 13.03 20.61
N GLY A 37 8.71 13.23 20.99
CA GLY A 37 9.42 12.38 21.97
C GLY A 37 9.89 11.03 21.39
N ASN A 38 10.02 10.92 20.08
CA ASN A 38 10.62 9.74 19.45
C ASN A 38 12.16 9.84 19.52
N ALA A 39 12.82 8.71 19.67
CA ALA A 39 14.27 8.62 19.53
C ALA A 39 14.65 8.51 18.05
N LEU A 40 15.48 9.42 17.56
CA LEU A 40 16.05 9.40 16.21
C LEU A 40 17.44 8.79 16.27
N LEU A 41 17.64 7.65 15.66
CA LEU A 41 18.80 6.78 15.89
C LEU A 41 19.51 6.41 14.59
N PRO A 42 20.87 6.39 14.58
CA PRO A 42 21.63 5.75 13.52
C PRO A 42 21.25 4.27 13.34
N VAL A 43 21.37 3.77 12.11
CA VAL A 43 20.97 2.41 11.73
C VAL A 43 21.73 1.34 12.51
N ASP A 44 23.00 1.57 12.86
CA ASP A 44 23.85 0.66 13.64
C ASP A 44 23.40 0.47 15.10
N LYS A 45 22.50 1.31 15.59
CA LYS A 45 21.90 1.22 16.93
C LYS A 45 20.67 0.32 16.99
N PHE A 46 20.24 -0.25 15.88
CA PHE A 46 19.10 -1.17 15.87
C PHE A 46 19.45 -2.51 16.49
N ASP A 47 18.72 -2.88 17.54
CA ASP A 47 18.79 -4.22 18.16
C ASP A 47 17.46 -4.97 17.93
N PRO A 48 17.46 -6.03 17.08
CA PRO A 48 16.26 -6.82 16.81
C PRO A 48 15.78 -7.66 18.00
N ASN A 49 16.58 -7.78 19.09
CA ASN A 49 16.18 -8.57 20.24
C ASN A 49 15.26 -7.80 21.21
N ILE A 50 15.30 -6.47 21.16
CA ILE A 50 14.46 -5.61 22.00
C ILE A 50 13.29 -5.00 21.24
N SER A 51 13.29 -5.09 19.88
CA SER A 51 12.23 -4.56 19.03
C SER A 51 11.08 -5.56 18.91
N GLU A 52 9.88 -5.14 19.28
CA GLU A 52 8.68 -5.98 19.25
C GLU A 52 7.81 -5.71 18.01
N LEU A 53 8.08 -4.62 17.32
CA LEU A 53 7.36 -4.20 16.14
C LEU A 53 8.26 -3.34 15.27
N GLU A 54 8.38 -3.68 13.99
CA GLU A 54 9.10 -2.89 13.02
C GLU A 54 8.17 -2.51 11.85
N ILE A 55 8.13 -1.20 11.52
CA ILE A 55 7.38 -0.69 10.37
C ILE A 55 8.32 0.09 9.47
N PRO A 56 8.59 -0.39 8.24
CA PRO A 56 9.47 0.31 7.32
C PRO A 56 8.72 1.39 6.55
N SER A 57 9.42 2.46 6.22
CA SER A 57 9.06 3.28 5.06
C SER A 57 9.11 2.38 3.80
N PRO A 58 8.12 2.44 2.90
CA PRO A 58 8.10 1.59 1.71
C PRO A 58 9.34 1.72 0.82
N GLY A 59 10.08 2.83 0.94
CA GLY A 59 11.32 3.05 0.19
C GLY A 59 12.49 2.14 0.57
N PHE A 60 12.49 1.54 1.76
CA PHE A 60 13.56 0.63 2.18
C PHE A 60 13.48 -0.69 1.40
N PRO A 61 14.53 -1.05 0.61
CA PRO A 61 14.50 -2.29 -0.14
C PRO A 61 14.74 -3.51 0.78
N PRO A 62 14.29 -4.70 0.38
CA PRO A 62 14.52 -5.94 1.15
C PRO A 62 16.01 -6.23 1.44
N SER A 63 16.90 -5.69 0.62
CA SER A 63 18.36 -5.82 0.80
C SER A 63 18.93 -4.96 1.91
N HIS A 64 18.19 -3.98 2.41
CA HIS A 64 18.64 -3.06 3.46
C HIS A 64 18.89 -3.79 4.79
N GLN A 65 19.95 -3.41 5.52
CA GLN A 65 20.36 -4.10 6.77
C GLN A 65 19.28 -4.09 7.85
N LEU A 66 18.52 -3.01 8.01
CA LEU A 66 17.41 -2.96 8.97
C LEU A 66 16.34 -4.00 8.63
N ILE A 67 15.99 -4.14 7.34
CA ILE A 67 14.99 -5.11 6.88
C ILE A 67 15.47 -6.55 7.10
N LYS A 68 16.74 -6.84 6.76
CA LYS A 68 17.34 -8.17 6.94
C LYS A 68 17.39 -8.61 8.41
N ASN A 69 17.60 -7.66 9.31
CA ASN A 69 17.73 -7.94 10.75
C ASN A 69 16.39 -7.90 11.49
N ALA A 70 15.32 -7.34 10.88
CA ALA A 70 13.99 -7.23 11.49
C ALA A 70 13.38 -8.62 11.75
N LYS A 71 12.74 -8.78 12.92
CA LYS A 71 12.07 -10.03 13.31
C LYS A 71 10.54 -9.92 13.26
N ASN A 72 10.01 -8.74 13.52
CA ASN A 72 8.58 -8.48 13.66
C ASN A 72 8.09 -7.41 12.67
N LEU A 73 8.63 -7.48 11.43
CA LEU A 73 8.36 -6.51 10.37
C LEU A 73 6.93 -6.65 9.85
N ILE A 74 6.20 -5.55 9.82
CA ILE A 74 4.88 -5.42 9.20
C ILE A 74 4.79 -4.12 8.40
N SER A 75 3.81 -4.01 7.51
CA SER A 75 3.54 -2.75 6.80
C SER A 75 2.72 -1.77 7.65
N GLU A 76 2.66 -0.49 7.21
CA GLU A 76 1.71 0.47 7.76
C GLU A 76 0.25 0.01 7.60
N TYR A 77 -0.06 -0.72 6.52
CA TYR A 77 -1.39 -1.28 6.26
C TYR A 77 -1.76 -2.32 7.34
N ASP A 78 -0.80 -3.16 7.72
CA ASP A 78 -0.99 -4.12 8.81
C ASP A 78 -1.16 -3.42 10.16
N TYR A 79 -0.40 -2.36 10.39
CA TYR A 79 -0.47 -1.59 11.64
C TYR A 79 -1.84 -0.93 11.82
N PHE A 80 -2.38 -0.35 10.75
CA PHE A 80 -3.67 0.33 10.79
C PHE A 80 -4.88 -0.55 10.46
N ARG A 81 -4.72 -1.87 10.23
CA ARG A 81 -5.81 -2.77 9.79
C ARG A 81 -7.06 -2.74 10.67
N ASN A 82 -6.89 -2.55 11.97
CA ASN A 82 -8.02 -2.51 12.92
C ASN A 82 -8.76 -1.16 12.93
N TYR A 83 -8.18 -0.13 12.32
CA TYR A 83 -8.74 1.21 12.17
C TYR A 83 -9.25 1.47 10.76
N THR A 84 -8.94 0.57 9.83
CA THR A 84 -9.32 0.71 8.43
C THR A 84 -10.81 0.40 8.27
N PRO A 85 -11.62 1.35 7.76
CA PRO A 85 -13.01 1.07 7.38
C PRO A 85 -13.02 0.18 6.13
N LYS A 86 -14.15 0.10 5.41
CA LYS A 86 -14.15 -0.51 4.08
C LYS A 86 -13.07 0.13 3.21
N SER A 87 -12.33 -0.68 2.46
CA SER A 87 -11.22 -0.17 1.68
C SER A 87 -11.19 -0.73 0.26
N ILE A 88 -10.83 0.16 -0.66
CA ILE A 88 -10.55 -0.17 -2.07
C ILE A 88 -9.07 0.10 -2.28
N TRP A 89 -8.33 -0.94 -2.63
CA TRP A 89 -6.92 -0.80 -2.97
C TRP A 89 -6.74 -0.78 -4.49
N ILE A 90 -6.02 0.21 -4.97
CA ILE A 90 -5.76 0.41 -6.40
C ILE A 90 -4.26 0.28 -6.65
N SER A 91 -3.88 -0.68 -7.48
CA SER A 91 -2.50 -0.94 -7.85
C SER A 91 -2.34 -1.10 -9.37
N GLY A 92 -1.12 -1.27 -9.82
CA GLY A 92 -0.72 -1.36 -11.23
C GLY A 92 0.62 -0.68 -11.44
N THR A 93 1.15 -0.68 -12.65
CA THR A 93 2.36 0.08 -12.96
C THR A 93 2.01 1.54 -13.20
N ASN A 94 1.09 1.82 -14.09
CA ASN A 94 0.63 3.17 -14.44
C ASN A 94 -0.85 3.37 -14.12
N GLY A 95 -1.30 4.62 -14.11
CA GLY A 95 -2.71 4.97 -13.94
C GLY A 95 -3.25 4.95 -12.50
N LYS A 96 -2.51 4.45 -11.53
CA LYS A 96 -2.93 4.33 -10.12
C LYS A 96 -3.53 5.62 -9.55
N THR A 97 -2.78 6.71 -9.62
CA THR A 97 -3.18 8.00 -9.04
C THR A 97 -4.45 8.54 -9.69
N THR A 98 -4.55 8.46 -11.01
CA THR A 98 -5.73 8.89 -11.75
C THR A 98 -6.95 8.07 -11.33
N THR A 99 -6.83 6.75 -11.34
CA THR A 99 -7.92 5.85 -10.95
C THR A 99 -8.32 6.06 -9.49
N THR A 100 -7.37 6.28 -8.58
CA THR A 100 -7.65 6.56 -7.16
C THR A 100 -8.45 7.85 -7.00
N LYS A 101 -8.03 8.93 -7.68
CA LYS A 101 -8.75 10.23 -7.65
C LYS A 101 -10.16 10.13 -8.26
N MET A 102 -10.31 9.42 -9.38
CA MET A 102 -11.61 9.19 -10.01
C MET A 102 -12.53 8.38 -9.10
N THR A 103 -12.02 7.34 -8.47
CA THR A 103 -12.79 6.49 -7.53
C THR A 103 -13.22 7.30 -6.30
N GLU A 104 -12.33 8.11 -5.73
CA GLU A 104 -12.69 9.03 -4.63
C GLU A 104 -13.81 9.99 -5.08
N HIS A 105 -13.65 10.62 -6.24
CA HIS A 105 -14.67 11.55 -6.77
C HIS A 105 -16.04 10.89 -6.91
N LEU A 106 -16.10 9.67 -7.44
CA LEU A 106 -17.35 8.92 -7.63
C LEU A 106 -17.99 8.47 -6.30
N LEU A 107 -17.18 8.25 -5.25
CA LEU A 107 -17.66 7.77 -3.97
C LEU A 107 -17.67 8.84 -2.88
N LYS A 108 -17.41 10.10 -3.22
CA LYS A 108 -17.33 11.23 -2.29
C LYS A 108 -18.56 11.35 -1.40
N ASP A 109 -19.75 11.27 -1.99
CA ASP A 109 -21.03 11.36 -1.27
C ASP A 109 -21.31 10.15 -0.38
N ARG A 110 -20.52 9.08 -0.53
CA ARG A 110 -20.54 7.90 0.34
C ARG A 110 -19.50 7.98 1.48
N GLY A 111 -18.81 9.11 1.61
CA GLY A 111 -17.81 9.35 2.64
C GLY A 111 -16.47 8.70 2.34
N ALA A 112 -16.10 8.57 1.07
CA ALA A 112 -14.79 8.08 0.65
C ALA A 112 -13.72 9.17 0.78
N ILE A 113 -12.52 8.78 1.22
CA ILE A 113 -11.32 9.63 1.23
C ILE A 113 -10.15 8.81 0.68
N MET A 114 -9.36 9.43 -0.20
CA MET A 114 -8.18 8.80 -0.78
C MET A 114 -6.94 8.98 0.08
N GLY A 115 -6.03 8.01 -0.01
CA GLY A 115 -4.72 8.07 0.63
C GLY A 115 -3.81 6.92 0.23
N GLY A 116 -2.83 6.62 1.07
CA GLY A 116 -1.81 5.59 0.83
C GLY A 116 -0.56 6.16 0.19
N ASN A 117 -0.06 5.54 -0.88
CA ASN A 117 1.17 5.96 -1.56
C ASN A 117 1.13 7.42 -2.05
N VAL A 118 -0.03 7.89 -2.46
CA VAL A 118 -0.31 9.28 -2.84
C VAL A 118 -1.46 9.81 -1.99
N GLY A 119 -1.48 11.11 -1.75
CA GLY A 119 -2.52 11.75 -0.92
C GLY A 119 -2.18 11.70 0.57
N ILE A 120 -3.14 11.31 1.39
CA ILE A 120 -3.05 11.31 2.85
C ILE A 120 -2.44 9.99 3.33
N PRO A 121 -1.38 9.98 4.16
CA PRO A 121 -0.85 8.75 4.75
C PRO A 121 -1.87 8.15 5.74
N LEU A 122 -1.81 6.82 5.95
CA LEU A 122 -2.81 6.10 6.75
C LEU A 122 -2.90 6.62 8.19
N GLY A 123 -1.78 7.01 8.80
CA GLY A 123 -1.77 7.58 10.14
C GLY A 123 -2.61 8.87 10.28
N GLU A 124 -2.75 9.62 9.21
CA GLU A 124 -3.60 10.81 9.17
C GLU A 124 -5.04 10.51 8.72
N LEU A 125 -5.24 9.43 7.93
CA LEU A 125 -6.58 9.00 7.52
C LEU A 125 -7.42 8.53 8.71
N VAL A 126 -6.83 7.87 9.68
CA VAL A 126 -7.52 7.35 10.90
C VAL A 126 -8.36 8.44 11.56
N GLY A 127 -7.87 9.68 11.61
CA GLY A 127 -8.59 10.80 12.25
C GLY A 127 -9.63 11.49 11.37
N LYS A 128 -9.82 11.09 10.10
CA LYS A 128 -10.67 11.82 9.15
C LYS A 128 -12.16 11.41 9.17
N GLY A 129 -12.51 10.34 9.89
CA GLY A 129 -13.90 9.86 9.94
C GLY A 129 -14.45 9.33 8.61
N ALA A 130 -13.58 8.93 7.68
CA ALA A 130 -13.97 8.36 6.39
C ALA A 130 -14.70 7.03 6.57
N LYS A 131 -15.72 6.79 5.75
CA LYS A 131 -16.44 5.51 5.71
C LYS A 131 -15.81 4.51 4.75
N ILE A 132 -15.06 4.99 3.78
CA ILE A 132 -14.36 4.19 2.77
C ILE A 132 -12.99 4.81 2.54
N TRP A 133 -11.95 3.99 2.58
CA TRP A 133 -10.61 4.41 2.16
C TRP A 133 -10.34 3.95 0.73
N ILE A 134 -9.94 4.89 -0.13
CA ILE A 134 -9.46 4.60 -1.48
C ILE A 134 -7.94 4.70 -1.43
N LEU A 135 -7.27 3.57 -1.42
CA LEU A 135 -5.83 3.52 -1.20
C LEU A 135 -5.06 3.25 -2.49
N GLU A 136 -4.27 4.23 -2.93
CA GLU A 136 -3.23 3.95 -3.90
C GLU A 136 -2.16 3.08 -3.26
N THR A 137 -1.96 1.87 -3.78
CA THR A 137 -1.10 0.88 -3.15
C THR A 137 0.11 0.55 -4.02
N SER A 138 1.31 0.78 -3.47
CA SER A 138 2.57 0.47 -4.14
C SER A 138 2.94 -1.02 -3.98
N SER A 139 3.74 -1.54 -4.92
CA SER A 139 4.33 -2.88 -4.78
C SER A 139 5.26 -2.98 -3.56
N PHE A 140 5.87 -1.87 -3.15
CA PHE A 140 6.73 -1.78 -1.98
C PHE A 140 5.94 -2.01 -0.68
N THR A 141 4.81 -1.32 -0.50
CA THR A 141 3.92 -1.52 0.65
C THR A 141 3.39 -2.94 0.68
N MET A 142 2.92 -3.47 -0.47
CA MET A 142 2.39 -4.84 -0.56
C MET A 142 3.45 -5.90 -0.24
N HIS A 143 4.72 -5.65 -0.60
CA HIS A 143 5.82 -6.56 -0.25
C HIS A 143 5.85 -6.83 1.25
N TYR A 144 5.73 -5.79 2.08
CA TYR A 144 5.77 -5.89 3.54
C TYR A 144 4.43 -6.23 4.19
N THR A 145 3.31 -6.10 3.50
CA THR A 145 1.97 -6.39 4.04
C THR A 145 1.79 -7.89 4.26
N LYS A 146 1.33 -8.28 5.45
CA LYS A 146 1.16 -9.69 5.85
C LYS A 146 -0.27 -10.06 6.24
N PHE A 147 -1.05 -9.11 6.74
CA PHE A 147 -2.35 -9.38 7.38
C PHE A 147 -3.50 -8.51 6.84
N ALA A 148 -3.19 -7.27 6.45
CA ALA A 148 -4.20 -6.35 5.94
C ALA A 148 -4.69 -6.79 4.55
N THR A 149 -6.00 -6.67 4.33
CA THR A 149 -6.62 -7.04 3.05
C THR A 149 -7.67 -6.00 2.67
N PRO A 150 -7.87 -5.72 1.37
CA PRO A 150 -8.94 -4.85 0.91
C PRO A 150 -10.29 -5.57 0.84
N ASP A 151 -11.39 -4.80 0.87
CA ASP A 151 -12.70 -5.29 0.46
C ASP A 151 -12.80 -5.37 -1.07
N ILE A 152 -12.19 -4.41 -1.76
CA ILE A 152 -12.08 -4.40 -3.23
C ILE A 152 -10.62 -4.16 -3.61
N TYR A 153 -10.09 -5.00 -4.50
CA TYR A 153 -8.78 -4.85 -5.10
C TYR A 153 -8.91 -4.58 -6.59
N ALA A 154 -8.48 -3.41 -7.05
CA ALA A 154 -8.42 -3.07 -8.46
C ALA A 154 -6.95 -3.07 -8.91
N LEU A 155 -6.59 -4.05 -9.70
CA LEU A 155 -5.26 -4.18 -10.28
C LEU A 155 -5.31 -3.70 -11.74
N LEU A 156 -4.63 -2.59 -12.00
CA LEU A 156 -4.39 -2.08 -13.36
C LEU A 156 -3.29 -2.89 -14.04
N PRO A 157 -3.11 -2.77 -15.36
CA PRO A 157 -2.06 -3.50 -16.07
C PRO A 157 -0.67 -3.32 -15.45
N ILE A 158 0.11 -4.40 -15.47
CA ILE A 158 1.48 -4.42 -14.96
C ILE A 158 2.44 -4.44 -16.15
N SER A 159 3.46 -3.61 -16.10
CA SER A 159 4.64 -3.62 -16.97
C SER A 159 5.90 -3.59 -16.11
N ASP A 160 7.05 -3.86 -16.68
CA ASP A 160 8.31 -3.89 -15.94
C ASP A 160 8.62 -2.53 -15.30
N ASP A 161 8.85 -2.56 -13.98
CA ASP A 161 9.23 -1.40 -13.19
C ASP A 161 9.88 -1.84 -11.86
N HIS A 162 10.61 -0.96 -11.22
CA HIS A 162 11.19 -1.16 -9.88
C HIS A 162 11.99 -2.47 -9.68
N ILE A 163 12.58 -3.03 -10.75
CA ILE A 163 13.32 -4.30 -10.70
C ILE A 163 14.48 -4.23 -9.72
N SER A 164 15.20 -3.09 -9.67
CA SER A 164 16.31 -2.88 -8.73
C SER A 164 15.91 -2.99 -7.26
N TRP A 165 14.70 -2.58 -6.92
CA TRP A 165 14.18 -2.67 -5.56
C TRP A 165 13.69 -4.08 -5.23
N HIS A 166 12.97 -4.73 -6.15
CA HIS A 166 12.39 -6.07 -5.94
C HIS A 166 13.38 -7.21 -6.19
N GLY A 167 14.48 -6.95 -6.91
CA GLY A 167 15.45 -7.95 -7.33
C GLY A 167 15.10 -8.64 -8.64
N SER A 168 13.84 -8.70 -9.05
CA SER A 168 13.40 -9.23 -10.35
C SER A 168 12.01 -8.72 -10.73
N ALA A 169 11.68 -8.79 -12.04
CA ALA A 169 10.33 -8.52 -12.55
C ALA A 169 9.29 -9.47 -11.91
N LYS A 170 9.67 -10.74 -11.70
CA LYS A 170 8.81 -11.74 -11.05
C LYS A 170 8.43 -11.33 -9.63
N GLU A 171 9.39 -10.86 -8.83
CA GLU A 171 9.11 -10.42 -7.45
C GLU A 171 8.27 -9.14 -7.42
N TYR A 172 8.43 -8.25 -8.38
CA TYR A 172 7.57 -7.08 -8.56
C TYR A 172 6.11 -7.48 -8.85
N ILE A 173 5.90 -8.41 -9.79
CA ILE A 173 4.58 -8.95 -10.11
C ILE A 173 4.00 -9.68 -8.90
N ASN A 174 4.77 -10.55 -8.25
CA ASN A 174 4.36 -11.29 -7.05
C ASN A 174 3.88 -10.35 -5.94
N ALA A 175 4.59 -9.23 -5.71
CA ALA A 175 4.19 -8.24 -4.72
C ALA A 175 2.80 -7.66 -5.03
N LYS A 176 2.50 -7.36 -6.31
CA LYS A 176 1.19 -6.84 -6.73
C LYS A 176 0.08 -7.90 -6.70
N LEU A 177 0.40 -9.17 -6.91
CA LEU A 177 -0.57 -10.26 -6.85
C LEU A 177 -0.83 -10.74 -5.41
N LYS A 178 0.06 -10.44 -4.47
CA LYS A 178 -0.02 -10.89 -3.09
C LYS A 178 -1.36 -10.61 -2.40
N PRO A 179 -2.01 -9.43 -2.54
CA PRO A 179 -3.31 -9.18 -1.93
C PRO A 179 -4.36 -10.23 -2.31
N LEU A 180 -4.34 -10.75 -3.54
CA LEU A 180 -5.31 -11.75 -4.02
C LEU A 180 -5.33 -13.00 -3.15
N SER A 181 -4.15 -13.50 -2.75
CA SER A 181 -4.04 -14.70 -1.90
C SER A 181 -4.47 -14.47 -0.46
N MET A 182 -4.54 -13.20 -0.04
CA MET A 182 -4.88 -12.80 1.33
C MET A 182 -6.35 -12.39 1.47
N MET A 183 -7.01 -12.04 0.36
CA MET A 183 -8.40 -11.58 0.35
C MET A 183 -9.36 -12.64 0.86
N LYS A 184 -10.41 -12.19 1.53
CA LYS A 184 -11.40 -13.03 2.20
C LYS A 184 -12.62 -13.26 1.31
N GLU A 185 -13.44 -14.24 1.66
CA GLU A 185 -14.77 -14.41 1.08
C GLU A 185 -15.60 -13.14 1.25
N GLY A 186 -16.39 -12.79 0.24
CA GLY A 186 -17.19 -11.56 0.18
C GLY A 186 -16.42 -10.34 -0.35
N SER A 187 -15.09 -10.42 -0.51
CA SER A 187 -14.32 -9.38 -1.20
C SER A 187 -14.32 -9.57 -2.73
N VAL A 188 -13.94 -8.53 -3.46
CA VAL A 188 -13.94 -8.51 -4.94
C VAL A 188 -12.58 -8.09 -5.45
N ALA A 189 -12.05 -8.80 -6.44
CA ALA A 189 -10.84 -8.40 -7.15
C ALA A 189 -11.12 -8.19 -8.64
N ILE A 190 -10.75 -7.03 -9.16
CA ILE A 190 -10.82 -6.65 -10.57
C ILE A 190 -9.39 -6.66 -11.10
N ILE A 191 -9.06 -7.57 -12.02
CA ILE A 191 -7.68 -7.83 -12.41
C ILE A 191 -7.55 -8.09 -13.92
N PRO A 192 -6.38 -7.81 -14.54
CA PRO A 192 -6.11 -8.26 -15.90
C PRO A 192 -6.24 -9.79 -16.02
N LYS A 193 -6.83 -10.26 -17.11
CA LYS A 193 -7.16 -11.67 -17.36
C LYS A 193 -5.92 -12.58 -17.35
N GLU A 194 -4.78 -12.07 -17.76
CA GLU A 194 -3.52 -12.80 -17.71
C GLU A 194 -3.15 -13.31 -16.30
N TYR A 195 -3.65 -12.64 -15.24
CA TYR A 195 -3.38 -13.02 -13.84
C TYR A 195 -4.50 -13.84 -13.21
N GLU A 196 -5.61 -14.10 -13.89
CA GLU A 196 -6.77 -14.81 -13.33
C GLU A 196 -6.41 -16.16 -12.72
N LYS A 197 -5.50 -16.90 -13.37
CA LYS A 197 -5.04 -18.22 -12.92
C LYS A 197 -3.76 -18.21 -12.11
N SER A 198 -3.16 -17.04 -11.89
CA SER A 198 -1.85 -16.93 -11.27
C SER A 198 -1.88 -17.10 -9.75
N VAL A 199 -3.02 -16.85 -9.12
CA VAL A 199 -3.15 -16.88 -7.66
C VAL A 199 -4.50 -17.46 -7.25
N LYS A 200 -4.49 -18.37 -6.26
CA LYS A 200 -5.73 -18.80 -5.60
C LYS A 200 -6.22 -17.71 -4.67
N SER A 201 -7.49 -17.32 -4.77
CA SER A 201 -8.12 -16.30 -3.94
C SER A 201 -9.49 -16.75 -3.44
N HIS A 202 -9.90 -16.30 -2.26
CA HIS A 202 -11.28 -16.44 -1.79
C HIS A 202 -12.18 -15.29 -2.25
N ALA A 203 -11.62 -14.25 -2.85
CA ALA A 203 -12.36 -13.13 -3.41
C ALA A 203 -13.11 -13.55 -4.69
N LYS A 204 -14.22 -12.88 -4.98
CA LYS A 204 -14.82 -12.93 -6.30
C LYS A 204 -13.89 -12.26 -7.31
N ILE A 205 -13.33 -13.03 -8.25
CA ILE A 205 -12.48 -12.49 -9.32
C ILE A 205 -13.36 -12.00 -10.47
N ILE A 206 -13.09 -10.78 -10.92
CA ILE A 206 -13.60 -10.19 -12.15
C ILE A 206 -12.38 -9.88 -13.02
N SER A 207 -12.10 -10.71 -13.99
CA SER A 207 -10.98 -10.50 -14.91
C SER A 207 -11.40 -9.66 -16.10
N TYR A 208 -10.48 -8.92 -16.70
CA TYR A 208 -10.72 -8.12 -17.90
C TYR A 208 -9.56 -8.22 -18.89
N ASP A 209 -9.88 -8.19 -20.18
CA ASP A 209 -8.90 -8.12 -21.27
C ASP A 209 -8.56 -6.67 -21.61
N ASP A 210 -9.60 -5.83 -21.72
CA ASP A 210 -9.49 -4.41 -22.02
C ASP A 210 -10.65 -3.62 -21.38
N GLU A 211 -10.72 -2.31 -21.67
CA GLU A 211 -11.75 -1.42 -21.17
C GLU A 211 -13.14 -1.76 -21.71
N ILE A 212 -13.24 -2.28 -22.92
CA ILE A 212 -14.52 -2.66 -23.55
C ILE A 212 -15.08 -3.91 -22.86
N ASP A 213 -14.22 -4.93 -22.65
CA ASP A 213 -14.58 -6.14 -21.91
C ASP A 213 -15.05 -5.78 -20.49
N LEU A 214 -14.32 -4.91 -19.80
CA LEU A 214 -14.69 -4.46 -18.47
C LEU A 214 -16.03 -3.71 -18.45
N ALA A 215 -16.23 -2.79 -19.39
CA ALA A 215 -17.47 -2.03 -19.50
C ALA A 215 -18.68 -2.95 -19.76
N ASN A 216 -18.52 -3.94 -20.62
CA ASN A 216 -19.57 -4.93 -20.91
C ASN A 216 -19.94 -5.75 -19.67
N LYS A 217 -18.94 -6.18 -18.87
CA LYS A 217 -19.18 -6.93 -17.62
C LYS A 217 -19.96 -6.14 -16.57
N PHE A 218 -19.85 -4.83 -16.59
CA PHE A 218 -20.58 -3.93 -15.70
C PHE A 218 -21.77 -3.24 -16.36
N SER A 219 -22.11 -3.58 -17.60
CA SER A 219 -23.19 -2.94 -18.39
C SER A 219 -23.04 -1.42 -18.47
N ILE A 220 -21.80 -0.94 -18.65
CA ILE A 220 -21.48 0.48 -18.79
C ILE A 220 -21.43 0.84 -20.27
N ASP A 221 -22.22 1.84 -20.69
CA ASP A 221 -22.11 2.42 -22.04
C ASP A 221 -20.88 3.34 -22.10
N ILE A 222 -19.81 2.85 -22.74
CA ILE A 222 -18.58 3.63 -22.96
C ILE A 222 -18.58 4.44 -24.25
N GLY A 223 -19.61 4.33 -25.08
CA GLY A 223 -19.74 5.08 -26.34
C GLY A 223 -19.79 6.60 -26.20
N ARG A 224 -19.99 7.09 -24.97
CA ARG A 224 -19.96 8.52 -24.59
C ARG A 224 -18.71 8.95 -23.86
N ILE A 225 -17.77 8.05 -23.58
CA ILE A 225 -16.54 8.34 -22.87
C ILE A 225 -15.44 8.57 -23.90
N ASP A 226 -14.92 9.79 -24.00
CA ASP A 226 -13.74 10.08 -24.82
C ASP A 226 -12.48 9.72 -24.02
N PHE A 227 -11.91 8.55 -24.32
CA PHE A 227 -10.66 8.09 -23.71
C PHE A 227 -9.40 8.83 -24.20
N ARG A 228 -9.55 9.78 -25.14
CA ARG A 228 -8.45 10.59 -25.66
C ARG A 228 -8.14 11.79 -24.78
N VAL A 229 -8.20 11.63 -23.45
CA VAL A 229 -7.66 12.64 -22.54
C VAL A 229 -6.15 12.54 -22.61
N PRO A 230 -5.44 13.58 -23.10
CA PRO A 230 -3.99 13.53 -23.09
C PRO A 230 -3.51 13.41 -21.64
N PHE A 231 -2.61 12.46 -21.41
CA PHE A 231 -1.88 12.39 -20.14
C PHE A 231 -1.03 13.67 -20.04
N LEU A 232 -1.45 14.60 -19.21
CA LEU A 232 -0.67 15.75 -18.76
C LEU A 232 0.11 15.36 -17.51
#